data_902ebc8b2f9c5ed406881ac3ad364780
#
_entry.id   902ebc8b2f9c5ed406881ac3ad364780
#
_cell.length_a   1.000
_cell.length_b   1.000
_cell.length_c   1.000
_cell.angle_alpha   90.00
_cell.angle_beta   90.00
_cell.angle_gamma   90.00
#
_symmetry.space_group_name_H-M   'P 1'
#
loop_
_entity.id
_entity.type
_entity.pdbx_description
1 polymer ?
#
loop_
_entity_poly.entity_id
_entity_poly.type
_entity_poly.pdbx_seq_one_letter_code
_entity_poly.pdbx_strand_id
1 'polypeptide(L)'
;MNYDNKIKMFFEGVEKAGNTLDLNLIDSQFADQFIFADPSGTRVVEKQKFLPFLPKRQEFFKSIGHQSTKISSLEETPIDDQYTMVKAHFLMQFQKASGELTEAKLDSTYILFMKGDTPRIVMHIEPEDLQQAMKDRGLL
;
A
#
# COMPACT_ATOMS: atom_id res chain seq x y z
N MET A 1 17.21 12.16 15.73
CA MET A 1 16.83 11.75 14.37
C MET A 1 15.34 12.00 14.17
N ASN A 2 14.98 12.65 13.08
CA ASN A 2 13.58 12.98 12.81
C ASN A 2 12.96 11.86 11.99
N TYR A 3 12.39 10.86 12.66
CA TYR A 3 11.74 9.72 11.99
C TYR A 3 10.51 10.14 11.17
N ASP A 4 9.81 11.21 11.59
CA ASP A 4 8.60 11.67 10.90
C ASP A 4 8.90 12.05 9.45
N ASN A 5 10.02 12.75 9.20
CA ASN A 5 10.45 13.10 7.85
C ASN A 5 10.79 11.87 7.03
N LYS A 6 11.49 10.92 7.64
CA LYS A 6 11.92 9.70 6.96
C LYS A 6 10.73 8.84 6.55
N ILE A 7 9.74 8.72 7.42
CA ILE A 7 8.51 7.96 7.15
C ILE A 7 7.66 8.67 6.09
N LYS A 8 7.52 9.99 6.21
CA LYS A 8 6.79 10.77 5.21
C LYS A 8 7.38 10.60 3.81
N MET A 9 8.70 10.74 3.69
CA MET A 9 9.38 10.55 2.42
C MET A 9 9.23 9.14 1.88
N PHE A 10 9.28 8.15 2.77
CA PHE A 10 9.08 6.76 2.38
C PHE A 10 7.70 6.55 1.76
N PHE A 11 6.64 7.05 2.40
CA PHE A 11 5.28 6.89 1.89
C PHE A 11 4.98 7.77 0.68
N GLU A 12 5.64 8.90 0.51
CA GLU A 12 5.59 9.63 -0.76
C GLU A 12 6.11 8.75 -1.90
N GLY A 13 7.18 7.98 -1.63
CA GLY A 13 7.70 6.99 -2.56
C GLY A 13 6.74 5.84 -2.81
N VAL A 14 6.04 5.36 -1.78
CA VAL A 14 5.03 4.31 -1.92
C VAL A 14 3.89 4.77 -2.82
N GLU A 15 3.41 5.99 -2.63
CA GLU A 15 2.36 6.58 -3.46
C GLU A 15 2.82 6.68 -4.92
N LYS A 16 4.01 7.22 -5.15
CA LYS A 16 4.57 7.37 -6.50
C LYS A 16 4.75 6.01 -7.17
N ALA A 17 5.34 5.06 -6.45
CA ALA A 17 5.62 3.73 -7.00
C ALA A 17 4.33 2.99 -7.38
N GLY A 18 3.30 3.12 -6.56
CA GLY A 18 1.99 2.52 -6.84
C GLY A 18 1.32 3.13 -8.07
N ASN A 19 1.36 4.45 -8.21
CA ASN A 19 0.72 5.15 -9.32
C ASN A 19 1.46 4.95 -10.65
N THR A 20 2.78 4.78 -10.63
CA THR A 20 3.61 4.63 -11.83
C THR A 20 4.01 3.20 -12.13
N LEU A 21 3.70 2.27 -11.22
CA LEU A 21 4.17 0.87 -11.28
C LEU A 21 5.69 0.78 -11.42
N ASP A 22 6.41 1.54 -10.58
CA ASP A 22 7.87 1.51 -10.54
C ASP A 22 8.32 0.31 -9.70
N LEU A 23 8.54 -0.82 -10.37
CA LEU A 23 8.89 -2.08 -9.69
C LEU A 23 10.22 -2.01 -8.95
N ASN A 24 11.19 -1.26 -9.47
CA ASN A 24 12.48 -1.10 -8.80
C ASN A 24 12.32 -0.35 -7.49
N LEU A 25 11.49 0.69 -7.48
CA LEU A 25 11.21 1.44 -6.25
C LEU A 25 10.44 0.58 -5.25
N ILE A 26 9.45 -0.16 -5.72
CA ILE A 26 8.68 -1.08 -4.86
C ILE A 26 9.60 -2.13 -4.25
N ASP A 27 10.52 -2.69 -5.04
CA ASP A 27 11.51 -3.66 -4.54
C ASP A 27 12.30 -3.11 -3.36
N SER A 28 12.69 -1.83 -3.42
CA SER A 28 13.45 -1.20 -2.34
C SER A 28 12.62 -0.94 -1.08
N GLN A 29 11.29 -0.98 -1.18
CA GLN A 29 10.39 -0.64 -0.08
C GLN A 29 10.00 -1.84 0.80
N PHE A 30 10.22 -3.05 0.31
CA PHE A 30 9.83 -4.27 1.03
C PHE A 30 11.04 -5.07 1.45
N ALA A 31 10.95 -5.72 2.61
CA ALA A 31 11.94 -6.73 2.99
C ALA A 31 11.84 -7.93 2.03
N ASP A 32 12.91 -8.73 1.95
CA ASP A 32 12.96 -9.90 1.06
C ASP A 32 11.81 -10.87 1.32
N GLN A 33 11.42 -11.01 2.59
CA GLN A 33 10.23 -11.71 3.02
C GLN A 33 9.45 -10.78 3.94
N PHE A 34 8.14 -10.73 3.76
CA PHE A 34 7.28 -9.93 4.62
C PHE A 34 5.98 -10.69 4.90
N ILE A 35 5.28 -10.28 5.95
CA ILE A 35 4.00 -10.87 6.31
C ILE A 35 2.88 -10.03 5.70
N PHE A 36 1.98 -10.69 4.99
CA PHE A 36 0.75 -10.08 4.52
C PHE A 36 -0.42 -10.64 5.33
N ALA A 37 -1.24 -9.75 5.86
CA ALA A 37 -2.42 -10.12 6.64
C ALA A 37 -3.65 -9.43 6.06
N ASP A 38 -4.74 -10.18 5.92
CA ASP A 38 -6.03 -9.65 5.48
C ASP A 38 -7.14 -10.42 6.23
N PRO A 39 -8.44 -10.14 5.97
CA PRO A 39 -9.51 -10.84 6.67
C PRO A 39 -9.48 -12.37 6.51
N SER A 40 -8.80 -12.91 5.50
CA SER A 40 -8.68 -14.36 5.30
C SER A 40 -7.56 -14.99 6.13
N GLY A 41 -6.68 -14.19 6.72
CA GLY A 41 -5.57 -14.68 7.56
C GLY A 41 -4.23 -14.07 7.20
N THR A 42 -3.17 -14.73 7.60
CA THR A 42 -1.80 -14.26 7.41
C THR A 42 -0.98 -15.25 6.57
N ARG A 43 -0.01 -14.70 5.84
CA ARG A 43 0.93 -15.52 5.05
C ARG A 43 2.26 -14.81 4.92
N VAL A 44 3.32 -15.61 4.80
CA VAL A 44 4.65 -15.09 4.49
C VAL A 44 4.73 -14.94 2.97
N VAL A 45 5.18 -13.78 2.52
CA VAL A 45 5.32 -13.47 1.10
C VAL A 45 6.78 -13.25 0.78
N GLU A 46 7.27 -13.92 -0.25
CA GLU A 46 8.60 -13.65 -0.80
C GLU A 46 8.48 -12.52 -1.81
N LYS A 47 9.27 -11.47 -1.61
CA LYS A 47 9.22 -10.28 -2.47
C LYS A 47 9.39 -10.63 -3.95
N GLN A 48 10.31 -11.52 -4.29
CA GLN A 48 10.59 -11.85 -5.68
C GLN A 48 9.43 -12.59 -6.37
N LYS A 49 8.54 -13.18 -5.58
CA LYS A 49 7.30 -13.79 -6.11
C LYS A 49 6.13 -12.81 -6.11
N PHE A 50 6.19 -11.80 -5.24
CA PHE A 50 5.17 -10.76 -5.13
C PHE A 50 5.24 -9.76 -6.29
N LEU A 51 6.42 -9.28 -6.62
CA LEU A 51 6.60 -8.24 -7.64
C LEU A 51 5.95 -8.58 -8.99
N PRO A 52 6.06 -9.83 -9.51
CA PRO A 52 5.45 -10.15 -10.80
C PRO A 52 3.92 -10.08 -10.85
N PHE A 53 3.25 -10.09 -9.69
CA PHE A 53 1.78 -9.97 -9.62
C PHE A 53 1.30 -8.54 -9.73
N LEU A 54 2.15 -7.55 -9.45
CA LEU A 54 1.74 -6.15 -9.41
C LEU A 54 1.22 -5.60 -10.73
N PRO A 55 1.79 -5.96 -11.90
CA PRO A 55 1.21 -5.53 -13.17
C PRO A 55 -0.22 -6.01 -13.37
N LYS A 56 -0.53 -7.25 -12.99
CA LYS A 56 -1.89 -7.79 -13.10
C LYS A 56 -2.85 -7.07 -12.15
N ARG A 57 -2.40 -6.77 -10.95
CA ARG A 57 -3.19 -6.00 -9.98
C ARG A 57 -3.51 -4.62 -10.54
N GLN A 58 -2.54 -3.95 -11.14
CA GLN A 58 -2.76 -2.65 -11.75
C GLN A 58 -3.75 -2.72 -12.91
N GLU A 59 -3.64 -3.74 -13.76
CA GLU A 59 -4.60 -3.96 -14.84
C GLU A 59 -6.02 -4.11 -14.31
N PHE A 60 -6.18 -4.87 -13.22
CA PHE A 60 -7.47 -5.05 -12.59
C PHE A 60 -8.05 -3.70 -12.14
N PHE A 61 -7.26 -2.90 -11.42
CA PHE A 61 -7.73 -1.59 -10.95
C PHE A 61 -8.04 -0.64 -12.12
N LYS A 62 -7.23 -0.65 -13.16
CA LYS A 62 -7.50 0.15 -14.36
C LYS A 62 -8.79 -0.29 -15.04
N SER A 63 -9.08 -1.59 -15.05
CA SER A 63 -10.30 -2.13 -15.68
C SER A 63 -11.57 -1.63 -15.00
N ILE A 64 -11.51 -1.26 -13.73
CA ILE A 64 -12.65 -0.71 -12.98
C ILE A 64 -12.58 0.81 -12.86
N GLY A 65 -11.69 1.45 -13.63
CA GLY A 65 -11.64 2.90 -13.75
C GLY A 65 -10.68 3.63 -12.82
N HIS A 66 -9.73 2.92 -12.21
CA HIS A 66 -8.76 3.56 -11.30
C HIS A 66 -7.95 4.63 -12.03
N GLN A 67 -7.90 5.84 -11.44
CA GLN A 67 -7.15 6.97 -11.97
C GLN A 67 -5.87 7.21 -11.16
N SER A 68 -5.99 7.26 -9.84
CA SER A 68 -4.86 7.54 -8.96
C SER A 68 -5.17 7.14 -7.53
N THR A 69 -4.10 6.96 -6.75
CA THR A 69 -4.19 6.73 -5.31
C THR A 69 -3.33 7.77 -4.62
N LYS A 70 -3.90 8.41 -3.59
CA LYS A 70 -3.20 9.38 -2.75
C LYS A 70 -3.20 8.90 -1.32
N ILE A 71 -2.15 9.25 -0.59
CA ILE A 71 -2.12 9.08 0.86
C ILE A 71 -2.61 10.37 1.47
N SER A 72 -3.77 10.33 2.13
CA SER A 72 -4.36 11.53 2.73
C SER A 72 -3.76 11.84 4.10
N SER A 73 -3.37 10.81 4.87
CA SER A 73 -2.74 10.99 6.17
C SER A 73 -2.04 9.71 6.61
N LEU A 74 -1.14 9.87 7.58
CA LEU A 74 -0.39 8.78 8.19
C LEU A 74 -0.52 8.87 9.70
N GLU A 75 -0.69 7.74 10.37
CA GLU A 75 -0.64 7.65 11.82
C GLU A 75 0.53 6.76 12.20
N GLU A 76 1.48 7.31 12.96
CA GLU A 76 2.72 6.62 13.31
C GLU A 76 2.69 6.22 14.78
N THR A 77 3.08 4.98 15.05
CA THR A 77 3.22 4.45 16.40
C THR A 77 4.56 3.73 16.51
N PRO A 78 5.58 4.35 17.09
CA PRO A 78 6.85 3.66 17.31
C PRO A 78 6.65 2.45 18.22
N ILE A 79 7.19 1.30 17.81
CA ILE A 79 7.14 0.08 18.62
C ILE A 79 8.39 0.01 19.50
N ASP A 80 9.55 0.21 18.88
CA ASP A 80 10.83 0.30 19.56
C ASP A 80 11.80 1.10 18.68
N ASP A 81 13.09 1.04 18.97
CA ASP A 81 14.11 1.78 18.21
C ASP A 81 14.25 1.33 16.76
N GLN A 82 13.78 0.13 16.44
CA GLN A 82 13.98 -0.48 15.13
C GLN A 82 12.72 -0.58 14.31
N TYR A 83 11.54 -0.60 14.94
CA TYR A 83 10.27 -0.84 14.26
C TYR A 83 9.25 0.25 14.56
N THR A 84 8.52 0.64 13.54
CA THR A 84 7.41 1.60 13.67
C THR A 84 6.19 1.05 12.94
N MET A 85 5.02 1.15 13.58
CA MET A 85 3.75 0.85 12.94
C MET A 85 3.21 2.13 12.31
N VAL A 86 2.77 2.05 11.06
CA VAL A 86 2.17 3.19 10.36
C VAL A 86 0.84 2.76 9.77
N LYS A 87 -0.22 3.46 10.15
CA LYS A 87 -1.51 3.33 9.47
C LYS A 87 -1.57 4.40 8.38
N ALA A 88 -1.71 3.97 7.14
CA ALA A 88 -1.83 4.86 6.00
C ALA A 88 -3.28 4.92 5.56
N HIS A 89 -3.79 6.15 5.39
CA HIS A 89 -5.13 6.40 4.89
C HIS A 89 -5.03 6.75 3.41
N PHE A 90 -5.59 5.88 2.57
CA PHE A 90 -5.53 6.04 1.12
C PHE A 90 -6.83 6.59 0.59
N LEU A 91 -6.72 7.42 -0.42
CA LEU A 91 -7.84 7.92 -1.19
C LEU A 91 -7.62 7.51 -2.64
N MET A 92 -8.46 6.60 -3.13
CA MET A 92 -8.39 6.12 -4.51
C MET A 92 -9.44 6.85 -5.33
N GLN A 93 -9.06 7.32 -6.52
CA GLN A 93 -9.98 7.99 -7.43
C GLN A 93 -10.27 7.09 -8.61
N PHE A 94 -11.55 6.97 -8.95
CA PHE A 94 -12.05 6.13 -10.04
C PHE A 94 -12.95 6.93 -10.96
N GLN A 95 -12.93 6.58 -12.25
CA GLN A 95 -13.93 7.01 -13.21
C GLN A 95 -14.68 5.77 -13.68
N LYS A 96 -15.96 5.68 -13.36
CA LYS A 96 -16.80 4.55 -13.77
C LYS A 96 -17.04 4.56 -15.28
N ALA A 97 -17.46 3.43 -15.83
CA ALA A 97 -17.82 3.32 -17.25
C ALA A 97 -18.87 4.35 -17.68
N SER A 98 -19.74 4.76 -16.74
CA SER A 98 -20.74 5.81 -16.96
C SER A 98 -20.15 7.21 -17.08
N GLY A 99 -18.85 7.39 -16.77
CA GLY A 99 -18.20 8.69 -16.68
C GLY A 99 -18.26 9.32 -15.30
N GLU A 100 -18.99 8.73 -14.36
CA GLU A 100 -19.09 9.23 -13.00
C GLU A 100 -17.75 9.09 -12.27
N LEU A 101 -17.31 10.17 -11.61
CA LEU A 101 -16.12 10.16 -10.77
C LEU A 101 -16.51 9.73 -9.36
N THR A 102 -15.75 8.83 -8.77
CA THR A 102 -16.00 8.35 -7.42
C THR A 102 -14.70 8.15 -6.68
N GLU A 103 -14.76 8.20 -5.35
CA GLU A 103 -13.61 8.03 -4.48
C GLU A 103 -13.84 6.85 -3.55
N ALA A 104 -12.78 6.10 -3.28
CA ALA A 104 -12.79 5.03 -2.29
C ALA A 104 -11.73 5.32 -1.25
N LYS A 105 -12.14 5.33 0.03
CA LYS A 105 -11.22 5.49 1.16
C LYS A 105 -10.87 4.11 1.67
N LEU A 106 -9.59 3.82 1.78
CA LEU A 106 -9.08 2.55 2.26
C LEU A 106 -7.93 2.79 3.21
N ASP A 107 -7.86 1.98 4.24
CA ASP A 107 -6.75 2.03 5.20
C ASP A 107 -5.89 0.79 5.03
N SER A 108 -4.59 0.97 5.25
CA SER A 108 -3.64 -0.14 5.35
C SER A 108 -2.70 0.13 6.51
N THR A 109 -2.31 -0.91 7.23
CA THR A 109 -1.36 -0.79 8.31
C THR A 109 -0.07 -1.49 7.91
N TYR A 110 1.05 -0.83 8.18
CA TYR A 110 2.38 -1.33 7.85
C TYR A 110 3.22 -1.38 9.11
N ILE A 111 4.07 -2.39 9.21
CA ILE A 111 5.17 -2.37 10.17
C ILE A 111 6.44 -2.20 9.38
N LEU A 112 7.20 -1.15 9.73
CA LEU A 112 8.43 -0.78 9.05
C LEU A 112 9.63 -1.13 9.91
N PHE A 113 10.67 -1.70 9.27
CA PHE A 113 11.99 -1.81 9.86
C PHE A 113 12.73 -0.53 9.55
N MET A 114 13.13 0.20 10.60
CA MET A 114 13.66 1.57 10.49
C MET A 114 15.18 1.64 10.49
N LYS A 115 15.85 0.54 10.80
CA LYS A 115 17.31 0.52 10.87
C LYS A 115 17.89 0.40 9.46
N GLY A 116 18.84 1.25 9.13
CA GLY A 116 19.43 1.32 7.79
C GLY A 116 19.12 2.63 7.10
N ASP A 117 19.47 2.73 5.83
CA ASP A 117 19.35 3.98 5.06
C ASP A 117 17.89 4.31 4.74
N THR A 118 17.09 3.30 4.45
CA THR A 118 15.68 3.48 4.11
C THR A 118 14.82 2.49 4.90
N PRO A 119 13.60 2.90 5.29
CA PRO A 119 12.65 1.97 5.89
C PRO A 119 12.31 0.83 4.93
N ARG A 120 11.94 -0.33 5.50
CA ARG A 120 11.45 -1.46 4.71
C ARG A 120 10.20 -2.03 5.36
N ILE A 121 9.23 -2.40 4.55
CA ILE A 121 8.00 -3.01 5.01
C ILE A 121 8.28 -4.47 5.36
N VAL A 122 8.02 -4.85 6.61
CA VAL A 122 8.16 -6.23 7.09
C VAL A 122 6.80 -6.87 7.32
N MET A 123 5.74 -6.07 7.44
CA MET A 123 4.37 -6.56 7.58
C MET A 123 3.41 -5.55 6.96
N HIS A 124 2.43 -6.07 6.23
CA HIS A 124 1.39 -5.28 5.58
C HIS A 124 0.04 -5.89 5.95
N ILE A 125 -0.81 -5.08 6.58
CA ILE A 125 -2.13 -5.51 7.03
C ILE A 125 -3.19 -4.75 6.23
N GLU A 126 -4.02 -5.50 5.50
CA GLU A 126 -5.18 -4.97 4.79
C GLU A 126 -6.43 -5.29 5.61
N PRO A 127 -7.11 -4.30 6.20
CA PRO A 127 -8.28 -4.56 7.06
C PRO A 127 -9.50 -5.01 6.28
N GLU A 128 -9.54 -4.76 4.96
CA GLU A 128 -10.64 -5.15 4.09
C GLU A 128 -10.14 -6.03 2.97
N ASP A 129 -10.97 -6.98 2.53
CA ASP A 129 -10.74 -7.66 1.26
C ASP A 129 -10.94 -6.65 0.13
N LEU A 130 -9.94 -6.44 -0.73
CA LEU A 130 -9.99 -5.39 -1.75
C LEU A 130 -11.09 -5.59 -2.78
N GLN A 131 -11.32 -6.83 -3.21
CA GLN A 131 -12.40 -7.10 -4.18
C GLN A 131 -13.76 -6.80 -3.56
N GLN A 132 -13.99 -7.24 -2.32
CA GLN A 132 -15.22 -6.97 -1.62
C GLN A 132 -15.39 -5.47 -1.36
N ALA A 133 -14.31 -4.79 -0.98
CA ALA A 133 -14.34 -3.35 -0.76
C ALA A 133 -14.74 -2.60 -2.04
N MET A 134 -14.23 -3.00 -3.20
CA MET A 134 -14.59 -2.39 -4.47
C MET A 134 -16.03 -2.69 -4.84
N LYS A 135 -16.50 -3.91 -4.58
CA LYS A 135 -17.89 -4.31 -4.81
C LYS A 135 -18.84 -3.51 -3.94
N ASP A 136 -18.53 -3.35 -2.65
CA ASP A 136 -19.37 -2.61 -1.72
C ASP A 136 -19.48 -1.14 -2.09
N ARG A 137 -18.49 -0.61 -2.80
CA ARG A 137 -18.47 0.79 -3.27
C ARG A 137 -19.03 0.96 -4.68
N GLY A 138 -19.61 -0.10 -5.26
CA GLY A 138 -20.23 -0.06 -6.59
C GLY A 138 -19.24 0.03 -7.73
N LEU A 139 -17.99 -0.40 -7.53
CA LEU A 139 -16.94 -0.37 -8.56
C LEU A 139 -16.79 -1.71 -9.29
N LEU A 140 -17.37 -2.75 -8.76
CA LEU A 140 -17.43 -4.09 -9.36
C LEU A 140 -18.87 -4.49 -9.58
#